data_e0b558e45bc1c4c7b9cc0107c5b60753
#
_entry.id   e0b558e45bc1c4c7b9cc0107c5b60753
#
_cell.length_a   1.000
_cell.length_b   1.000
_cell.length_c   1.000
_cell.angle_alpha   90.00
_cell.angle_beta   90.00
_cell.angle_gamma   90.00
#
_symmetry.space_group_name_H-M   'P 1'
#
loop_
_entity.id
_entity.type
_entity.pdbx_description
1 polymer ?
#
loop_
_entity_poly.entity_id
_entity_poly.type
_entity_poly.pdbx_seq_one_letter_code
_entity_poly.pdbx_strand_id
1 'polypeptide(L)'
;MIIIGEKINGSIPAVAEAIAKRDAEFIKKRAIAQEEAGATFIDCCASVPEEQEVETLKWMIECIESVSDLPIAVDSPSADVLAQAYKFCSRPGLINSVSGEGDKIDKIFPILAENKGWQVIALLSDDTGIPKCAADRLRVFDKIMAKAKEYGISPSRIHIDPLVEMLCTSENGIETNIEVISTVRERYPSIHITAAVSNISFNLPVRKMINLGFTVLAMNAGLDSAILDPTNRDMMGVIFATEALLGLDDYCMEYIGAYREGLFGPVKN
;
A
#
# COMPACT_ATOMS: atom_id res chain seq x y z
N MET A 1 -1.17 -1.55 -12.61
CA MET A 1 -1.50 -1.43 -11.17
C MET A 1 -0.38 -0.73 -10.42
N ILE A 2 -0.68 0.10 -9.41
CA ILE A 2 0.33 0.70 -8.52
C ILE A 2 0.78 -0.36 -7.50
N ILE A 3 2.09 -0.62 -7.43
CA ILE A 3 2.68 -1.61 -6.54
C ILE A 3 3.45 -0.90 -5.42
N ILE A 4 3.03 -1.09 -4.18
CA ILE A 4 3.70 -0.58 -2.98
C ILE A 4 4.45 -1.77 -2.36
N GLY A 5 5.77 -1.76 -2.47
CA GLY A 5 6.62 -2.90 -2.09
C GLY A 5 6.77 -3.02 -0.57
N GLU A 6 6.30 -4.12 0.03
CA GLU A 6 6.19 -4.31 1.49
C GLU A 6 7.44 -4.91 2.18
N LYS A 7 8.58 -5.04 1.48
CA LYS A 7 9.71 -5.81 2.03
C LYS A 7 10.62 -5.06 3.00
N ILE A 8 10.44 -3.75 3.17
CA ILE A 8 11.19 -2.94 4.14
C ILE A 8 10.27 -2.55 5.30
N ASN A 9 9.86 -3.57 6.06
CA ASN A 9 8.97 -3.43 7.19
C ASN A 9 9.58 -4.14 8.42
N GLY A 10 9.75 -3.41 9.52
CA GLY A 10 10.34 -3.89 10.78
C GLY A 10 9.55 -5.00 11.48
N SER A 11 8.31 -5.28 11.05
CA SER A 11 7.57 -6.46 11.51
C SER A 11 8.14 -7.77 10.93
N ILE A 12 8.94 -7.69 9.87
CA ILE A 12 9.65 -8.83 9.28
C ILE A 12 10.92 -9.10 10.10
N PRO A 13 11.11 -10.30 10.70
CA PRO A 13 12.22 -10.56 11.62
C PRO A 13 13.61 -10.18 11.08
N ALA A 14 13.90 -10.47 9.82
CA ALA A 14 15.19 -10.13 9.20
C ALA A 14 15.38 -8.61 9.00
N VAL A 15 14.29 -7.85 8.81
CA VAL A 15 14.32 -6.38 8.73
C VAL A 15 14.48 -5.79 10.13
N ALA A 16 13.76 -6.30 11.13
CA ALA A 16 13.93 -5.90 12.53
C ALA A 16 15.38 -6.07 13.01
N GLU A 17 16.00 -7.20 12.66
CA GLU A 17 17.41 -7.45 12.97
C GLU A 17 18.35 -6.45 12.28
N ALA A 18 18.11 -6.15 10.99
CA ALA A 18 18.87 -5.17 10.24
C ALA A 18 18.72 -3.74 10.81
N ILE A 19 17.50 -3.36 11.21
CA ILE A 19 17.22 -2.08 11.88
C ILE A 19 17.99 -1.99 13.21
N ALA A 20 17.91 -3.03 14.03
CA ALA A 20 18.60 -3.07 15.33
C ALA A 20 20.12 -2.97 15.19
N LYS A 21 20.70 -3.53 14.12
CA LYS A 21 22.15 -3.50 13.83
C LYS A 21 22.57 -2.30 12.96
N ARG A 22 21.65 -1.48 12.52
CA ARG A 22 21.88 -0.43 11.51
C ARG A 22 22.58 -0.96 10.25
N ASP A 23 22.16 -2.15 9.78
CA ASP A 23 22.68 -2.79 8.56
C ASP A 23 22.10 -2.12 7.31
N ALA A 24 22.77 -1.05 6.86
CA ALA A 24 22.37 -0.28 5.71
C ALA A 24 22.38 -1.12 4.41
N GLU A 25 23.34 -2.04 4.26
CA GLU A 25 23.46 -2.85 3.05
C GLU A 25 22.29 -3.83 2.88
N PHE A 26 21.74 -4.35 3.99
CA PHE A 26 20.55 -5.17 3.95
C PHE A 26 19.32 -4.38 3.46
N ILE A 27 19.11 -3.15 3.97
CA ILE A 27 18.00 -2.27 3.54
C ILE A 27 18.14 -1.90 2.06
N LYS A 28 19.34 -1.49 1.65
CA LYS A 28 19.64 -1.14 0.24
C LYS A 28 19.35 -2.29 -0.72
N LYS A 29 19.80 -3.51 -0.40
CA LYS A 29 19.53 -4.70 -1.24
C LYS A 29 18.03 -4.95 -1.39
N ARG A 30 17.25 -4.73 -0.34
CA ARG A 30 15.79 -4.89 -0.43
C ARG A 30 15.14 -3.78 -1.25
N ALA A 31 15.65 -2.56 -1.20
CA ALA A 31 15.16 -1.46 -2.04
C ALA A 31 15.41 -1.76 -3.52
N ILE A 32 16.65 -2.11 -3.89
CA ILE A 32 17.03 -2.48 -5.26
C ILE A 32 16.17 -3.64 -5.77
N ALA A 33 16.02 -4.70 -4.97
CA ALA A 33 15.25 -5.88 -5.39
C ALA A 33 13.77 -5.57 -5.65
N GLN A 34 13.17 -4.67 -4.90
CA GLN A 34 11.77 -4.25 -5.11
C GLN A 34 11.64 -3.35 -6.34
N GLU A 35 12.57 -2.43 -6.58
CA GLU A 35 12.60 -1.61 -7.79
C GLU A 35 12.77 -2.47 -9.04
N GLU A 36 13.75 -3.38 -9.06
CA GLU A 36 13.97 -4.31 -10.17
C GLU A 36 12.78 -5.25 -10.42
N ALA A 37 11.98 -5.53 -9.39
CA ALA A 37 10.77 -6.32 -9.49
C ALA A 37 9.51 -5.54 -9.91
N GLY A 38 9.63 -4.24 -10.20
CA GLY A 38 8.55 -3.42 -10.73
C GLY A 38 7.68 -2.74 -9.66
N ALA A 39 8.21 -2.49 -8.46
CA ALA A 39 7.52 -1.64 -7.49
C ALA A 39 7.35 -0.21 -8.03
N THR A 40 6.25 0.45 -7.65
CA THR A 40 5.99 1.87 -7.92
C THR A 40 6.39 2.75 -6.73
N PHE A 41 6.20 2.23 -5.52
CA PHE A 41 6.62 2.83 -4.27
C PHE A 41 7.35 1.78 -3.43
N ILE A 42 8.25 2.23 -2.57
CA ILE A 42 8.85 1.38 -1.53
C ILE A 42 8.22 1.76 -0.20
N ASP A 43 7.49 0.83 0.41
CA ASP A 43 6.98 1.00 1.76
C ASP A 43 8.11 0.93 2.78
N CYS A 44 8.15 1.92 3.67
CA CYS A 44 9.19 2.09 4.67
C CYS A 44 8.54 2.18 6.06
N CYS A 45 8.53 1.05 6.77
CA CYS A 45 7.94 0.92 8.09
C CYS A 45 9.02 0.49 9.11
N ALA A 46 9.24 1.30 10.13
CA ALA A 46 10.26 1.01 11.15
C ALA A 46 9.81 -0.07 12.14
N SER A 47 8.55 -0.06 12.54
CA SER A 47 7.97 -0.98 13.57
C SER A 47 8.82 -1.04 14.85
N VAL A 48 9.24 0.11 15.33
CA VAL A 48 9.98 0.30 16.59
C VAL A 48 9.16 1.15 17.57
N PRO A 49 9.54 1.25 18.86
CA PRO A 49 8.88 2.18 19.78
C PRO A 49 8.84 3.60 19.25
N GLU A 50 7.73 4.32 19.50
CA GLU A 50 7.45 5.64 18.91
C GLU A 50 8.57 6.65 19.14
N GLU A 51 9.20 6.64 20.31
CA GLU A 51 10.31 7.52 20.65
C GLU A 51 11.58 7.31 19.78
N GLN A 52 11.68 6.17 19.10
CA GLN A 52 12.81 5.82 18.21
C GLN A 52 12.41 5.88 16.72
N GLU A 53 11.09 5.98 16.44
CA GLU A 53 10.56 5.72 15.11
C GLU A 53 11.00 6.79 14.10
N VAL A 54 10.93 8.07 14.47
CA VAL A 54 11.31 9.20 13.59
C VAL A 54 12.76 9.08 13.13
N GLU A 55 13.68 8.83 14.07
CA GLU A 55 15.13 8.72 13.75
C GLU A 55 15.43 7.43 12.97
N THR A 56 14.68 6.36 13.24
CA THR A 56 14.83 5.11 12.52
C THR A 56 14.32 5.24 11.09
N LEU A 57 13.14 5.84 10.89
CA LEU A 57 12.61 6.13 9.54
C LEU A 57 13.54 7.02 8.75
N LYS A 58 14.10 8.07 9.36
CA LYS A 58 15.10 8.93 8.71
C LYS A 58 16.26 8.11 8.14
N TRP A 59 16.89 7.27 8.97
CA TRP A 59 17.97 6.41 8.53
C TRP A 59 17.56 5.43 7.44
N MET A 60 16.38 4.82 7.54
CA MET A 60 15.87 3.88 6.53
C MET A 60 15.62 4.58 5.20
N ILE A 61 15.02 5.78 5.22
CA ILE A 61 14.76 6.61 4.04
C ILE A 61 16.10 6.96 3.35
N GLU A 62 17.10 7.42 4.11
CA GLU A 62 18.44 7.73 3.60
C GLU A 62 19.08 6.49 2.94
N CYS A 63 18.95 5.31 3.53
CA CYS A 63 19.43 4.06 2.93
C CYS A 63 18.72 3.76 1.61
N ILE A 64 17.40 3.86 1.55
CA ILE A 64 16.60 3.57 0.35
C ILE A 64 16.96 4.55 -0.76
N GLU A 65 16.91 5.86 -0.50
CA GLU A 65 17.17 6.89 -1.50
C GLU A 65 18.62 6.92 -2.01
N SER A 66 19.56 6.30 -1.28
CA SER A 66 20.94 6.17 -1.75
C SER A 66 21.12 5.20 -2.92
N VAL A 67 20.12 4.35 -3.21
CA VAL A 67 20.21 3.26 -4.21
C VAL A 67 18.97 3.12 -5.10
N SER A 68 17.90 3.84 -4.83
CA SER A 68 16.62 3.76 -5.56
C SER A 68 16.06 5.16 -5.80
N ASP A 69 15.52 5.36 -7.00
CA ASP A 69 14.81 6.57 -7.38
C ASP A 69 13.29 6.48 -7.17
N LEU A 70 12.79 5.35 -6.69
CA LEU A 70 11.37 5.19 -6.40
C LEU A 70 10.92 6.09 -5.24
N PRO A 71 9.71 6.65 -5.32
CA PRO A 71 9.12 7.37 -4.20
C PRO A 71 8.83 6.42 -3.03
N ILE A 72 8.94 6.95 -1.81
CA ILE A 72 8.74 6.17 -0.59
C ILE A 72 7.30 6.33 -0.07
N ALA A 73 6.69 5.21 0.32
CA ALA A 73 5.53 5.21 1.20
C ALA A 73 6.04 5.20 2.65
N VAL A 74 5.89 6.33 3.34
CA VAL A 74 6.29 6.45 4.75
C VAL A 74 5.19 5.84 5.61
N ASP A 75 5.48 4.74 6.29
CA ASP A 75 4.51 3.97 7.06
C ASP A 75 4.73 4.08 8.56
N SER A 76 3.72 4.62 9.25
CA SER A 76 3.64 4.68 10.70
C SER A 76 2.19 4.71 11.17
N PRO A 77 1.85 4.07 12.31
CA PRO A 77 0.55 4.20 12.95
C PRO A 77 0.34 5.59 13.59
N SER A 78 1.41 6.35 13.83
CA SER A 78 1.39 7.67 14.47
C SER A 78 1.39 8.80 13.44
N ALA A 79 0.33 9.63 13.43
CA ALA A 79 0.27 10.81 12.60
C ALA A 79 1.35 11.85 12.97
N ASP A 80 1.78 11.89 14.22
CA ASP A 80 2.85 12.79 14.67
C ASP A 80 4.22 12.37 14.15
N VAL A 81 4.46 11.06 14.01
CA VAL A 81 5.65 10.50 13.35
C VAL A 81 5.60 10.81 11.85
N LEU A 82 4.48 10.54 11.19
CA LEU A 82 4.30 10.81 9.76
C LEU A 82 4.53 12.28 9.41
N ALA A 83 3.99 13.21 10.23
CA ALA A 83 4.14 14.65 10.06
C ALA A 83 5.60 15.15 10.18
N GLN A 84 6.48 14.33 10.72
CA GLN A 84 7.92 14.61 10.80
C GLN A 84 8.69 13.83 9.72
N ALA A 85 8.41 12.53 9.57
CA ALA A 85 9.21 11.61 8.76
C ALA A 85 9.11 11.90 7.25
N TYR A 86 7.96 12.34 6.73
CA TYR A 86 7.81 12.67 5.31
C TYR A 86 8.82 13.71 4.81
N LYS A 87 9.30 14.59 5.71
CA LYS A 87 10.26 15.64 5.41
C LYS A 87 11.68 15.13 5.09
N PHE A 88 11.96 13.90 5.45
CA PHE A 88 13.25 13.28 5.16
C PHE A 88 13.34 12.77 3.72
N CYS A 89 12.19 12.58 3.06
CA CYS A 89 12.16 12.16 1.67
C CYS A 89 12.57 13.31 0.74
N SER A 90 13.48 13.03 -0.18
CA SER A 90 14.01 14.02 -1.16
C SER A 90 12.98 14.36 -2.25
N ARG A 91 11.95 13.53 -2.40
CA ARG A 91 10.87 13.66 -3.39
C ARG A 91 9.51 13.32 -2.80
N PRO A 92 8.40 13.83 -3.38
CA PRO A 92 7.06 13.48 -2.95
C PRO A 92 6.81 11.97 -3.08
N GLY A 93 6.14 11.41 -2.08
CA GLY A 93 5.80 10.00 -1.99
C GLY A 93 4.37 9.80 -1.51
N LEU A 94 4.19 8.80 -0.67
CA LEU A 94 2.91 8.36 -0.15
C LEU A 94 2.96 8.35 1.38
N ILE A 95 1.97 8.91 2.06
CA ILE A 95 1.82 8.82 3.52
C ILE A 95 0.94 7.61 3.83
N ASN A 96 1.46 6.66 4.60
CA ASN A 96 0.80 5.43 5.02
C ASN A 96 0.74 5.39 6.56
N SER A 97 -0.36 5.76 7.24
CA SER A 97 -1.66 6.09 6.69
C SER A 97 -2.43 7.05 7.60
N VAL A 98 -3.58 7.52 7.12
CA VAL A 98 -4.59 8.18 7.94
C VAL A 98 -5.80 7.27 8.09
N SER A 99 -6.66 7.58 9.07
CA SER A 99 -7.95 6.94 9.26
C SER A 99 -8.94 7.93 9.85
N GLY A 100 -10.19 7.54 9.99
CA GLY A 100 -11.18 8.35 10.71
C GLY A 100 -10.99 8.42 12.24
N GLU A 101 -9.89 7.87 12.76
CA GLU A 101 -9.58 7.81 14.18
C GLU A 101 -8.92 9.10 14.68
N GLY A 102 -9.41 9.62 15.81
CA GLY A 102 -8.84 10.78 16.49
C GLY A 102 -8.67 11.99 15.58
N ASP A 103 -7.46 12.56 15.58
CA ASP A 103 -7.09 13.77 14.84
C ASP A 103 -6.14 13.50 13.65
N LYS A 104 -5.97 12.23 13.24
CA LYS A 104 -5.03 11.84 12.19
C LYS A 104 -5.22 12.60 10.88
N ILE A 105 -6.48 12.76 10.44
CA ILE A 105 -6.82 13.51 9.23
C ILE A 105 -6.45 14.99 9.40
N ASP A 106 -6.82 15.58 10.52
CA ASP A 106 -6.60 17.00 10.78
C ASP A 106 -5.10 17.35 10.94
N LYS A 107 -4.23 16.36 11.22
CA LYS A 107 -2.78 16.50 11.23
C LYS A 107 -2.14 16.34 9.83
N ILE A 108 -2.64 15.40 9.05
CA ILE A 108 -1.99 15.03 7.77
C ILE A 108 -2.56 15.79 6.57
N PHE A 109 -3.86 16.05 6.51
CA PHE A 109 -4.45 16.74 5.36
C PHE A 109 -3.94 18.15 5.12
N PRO A 110 -3.64 18.99 6.16
CA PRO A 110 -2.94 20.26 5.96
C PRO A 110 -1.59 20.08 5.23
N ILE A 111 -0.83 19.04 5.58
CA ILE A 111 0.45 18.74 4.92
C ILE A 111 0.24 18.43 3.43
N LEU A 112 -0.77 17.63 3.10
CA LEU A 112 -1.11 17.31 1.72
C LEU A 112 -1.62 18.55 0.95
N ALA A 113 -2.35 19.43 1.58
CA ALA A 113 -2.86 20.67 0.98
C ALA A 113 -1.69 21.60 0.54
N GLU A 114 -0.66 21.70 1.38
CA GLU A 114 0.54 22.49 1.11
C GLU A 114 1.51 21.79 0.15
N ASN A 115 1.58 20.45 0.18
CA ASN A 115 2.53 19.64 -0.58
C ASN A 115 1.82 18.80 -1.66
N LYS A 116 1.47 19.44 -2.78
CA LYS A 116 0.62 18.88 -3.84
C LYS A 116 1.12 17.62 -4.52
N GLY A 117 2.41 17.29 -4.41
CA GLY A 117 2.99 16.07 -4.97
C GLY A 117 2.77 14.82 -4.10
N TRP A 118 2.48 14.99 -2.81
CA TRP A 118 2.26 13.89 -1.88
C TRP A 118 0.87 13.26 -2.03
N GLN A 119 0.81 11.94 -1.83
CA GLN A 119 -0.40 11.13 -1.80
C GLN A 119 -0.60 10.53 -0.40
N VAL A 120 -1.75 9.93 -0.15
CA VAL A 120 -2.07 9.34 1.16
C VAL A 120 -2.89 8.07 1.03
N ILE A 121 -2.58 7.06 1.85
CA ILE A 121 -3.47 5.93 2.11
C ILE A 121 -4.42 6.33 3.23
N ALA A 122 -5.72 6.09 3.01
CA ALA A 122 -6.78 6.38 3.96
C ALA A 122 -7.54 5.08 4.30
N LEU A 123 -7.36 4.62 5.53
CA LEU A 123 -7.98 3.41 6.07
C LEU A 123 -9.45 3.68 6.42
N LEU A 124 -10.34 2.77 6.08
CA LEU A 124 -11.77 2.85 6.40
C LEU A 124 -12.08 2.35 7.83
N SER A 125 -11.35 2.88 8.82
CA SER A 125 -11.61 2.72 10.25
C SER A 125 -11.88 4.06 10.93
N ASP A 126 -12.53 4.04 12.08
CA ASP A 126 -12.77 5.22 12.93
C ASP A 126 -12.60 4.82 14.42
N ASP A 127 -12.91 5.75 15.34
CA ASP A 127 -12.77 5.53 16.79
C ASP A 127 -13.53 4.31 17.33
N THR A 128 -14.45 3.75 16.56
CA THR A 128 -15.15 2.49 16.90
C THR A 128 -14.41 1.25 16.42
N GLY A 129 -13.28 1.41 15.74
CA GLY A 129 -12.45 0.35 15.14
C GLY A 129 -12.79 0.09 13.67
N ILE A 130 -12.54 -1.14 13.22
CA ILE A 130 -12.85 -1.57 11.83
C ILE A 130 -14.33 -1.89 11.70
N PRO A 131 -15.09 -1.16 10.85
CA PRO A 131 -16.51 -1.42 10.67
C PRO A 131 -16.77 -2.79 10.03
N LYS A 132 -17.80 -3.49 10.51
CA LYS A 132 -18.08 -4.88 10.15
C LYS A 132 -18.80 -5.07 8.81
N CYS A 133 -19.46 -4.04 8.29
CA CYS A 133 -20.23 -4.10 7.05
C CYS A 133 -19.81 -3.00 6.07
N ALA A 134 -20.13 -3.19 4.79
CA ALA A 134 -19.81 -2.25 3.72
C ALA A 134 -20.44 -0.88 3.95
N ALA A 135 -21.70 -0.80 4.39
CA ALA A 135 -22.38 0.47 4.64
C ALA A 135 -21.65 1.33 5.69
N ASP A 136 -21.14 0.73 6.74
CA ASP A 136 -20.40 1.44 7.79
C ASP A 136 -19.01 1.89 7.31
N ARG A 137 -18.30 1.07 6.51
CA ARG A 137 -17.04 1.46 5.86
C ARG A 137 -17.25 2.61 4.89
N LEU A 138 -18.30 2.58 4.09
CA LEU A 138 -18.68 3.66 3.17
C LEU A 138 -19.06 4.96 3.92
N ARG A 139 -19.63 4.86 5.11
CA ARG A 139 -19.86 6.04 5.96
C ARG A 139 -18.54 6.69 6.43
N VAL A 140 -17.53 5.88 6.79
CA VAL A 140 -16.17 6.39 7.09
C VAL A 140 -15.55 7.01 5.84
N PHE A 141 -15.67 6.34 4.69
CA PHE A 141 -15.24 6.88 3.41
C PHE A 141 -15.84 8.26 3.13
N ASP A 142 -17.15 8.44 3.32
CA ASP A 142 -17.81 9.72 3.08
C ASP A 142 -17.27 10.84 4.00
N LYS A 143 -16.95 10.53 5.26
CA LYS A 143 -16.31 11.47 6.19
C LYS A 143 -14.91 11.87 5.71
N ILE A 144 -14.10 10.90 5.29
CA ILE A 144 -12.74 11.17 4.76
C ILE A 144 -12.82 12.04 3.51
N MET A 145 -13.72 11.73 2.58
CA MET A 145 -13.88 12.51 1.34
C MET A 145 -14.42 13.91 1.57
N ALA A 146 -15.30 14.10 2.57
CA ALA A 146 -15.75 15.43 2.97
C ALA A 146 -14.57 16.28 3.48
N LYS A 147 -13.71 15.73 4.31
CA LYS A 147 -12.48 16.37 4.78
C LYS A 147 -11.48 16.63 3.63
N ALA A 148 -11.28 15.68 2.73
CA ALA A 148 -10.43 15.87 1.56
C ALA A 148 -10.91 17.07 0.71
N LYS A 149 -12.21 17.21 0.53
CA LYS A 149 -12.81 18.35 -0.17
C LYS A 149 -12.57 19.66 0.57
N GLU A 150 -12.71 19.67 1.89
CA GLU A 150 -12.46 20.84 2.75
C GLU A 150 -11.02 21.36 2.58
N TYR A 151 -10.04 20.44 2.55
CA TYR A 151 -8.63 20.76 2.36
C TYR A 151 -8.19 20.89 0.89
N GLY A 152 -9.10 20.76 -0.07
CA GLY A 152 -8.81 20.88 -1.50
C GLY A 152 -7.90 19.76 -2.05
N ILE A 153 -7.96 18.55 -1.44
CA ILE A 153 -7.18 17.39 -1.87
C ILE A 153 -7.94 16.67 -3.00
N SER A 154 -7.27 16.49 -4.16
CA SER A 154 -7.84 15.75 -5.27
C SER A 154 -8.05 14.27 -4.91
N PRO A 155 -9.18 13.65 -5.31
CA PRO A 155 -9.38 12.20 -5.15
C PRO A 155 -8.22 11.36 -5.73
N SER A 156 -7.60 11.78 -6.84
CA SER A 156 -6.45 11.10 -7.46
C SER A 156 -5.17 11.07 -6.60
N ARG A 157 -5.17 11.68 -5.44
CA ARG A 157 -4.07 11.67 -4.47
C ARG A 157 -4.39 10.82 -3.23
N ILE A 158 -5.53 10.14 -3.23
CA ILE A 158 -6.01 9.35 -2.11
C ILE A 158 -6.10 7.89 -2.55
N HIS A 159 -5.51 7.01 -1.74
CA HIS A 159 -5.62 5.57 -1.86
C HIS A 159 -6.51 5.08 -0.72
N ILE A 160 -7.72 4.69 -1.03
CA ILE A 160 -8.64 4.13 -0.03
C ILE A 160 -8.27 2.68 0.27
N ASP A 161 -8.03 2.37 1.53
CA ASP A 161 -7.87 0.98 1.98
C ASP A 161 -9.16 0.51 2.67
N PRO A 162 -9.91 -0.43 2.06
CA PRO A 162 -11.13 -0.98 2.63
C PRO A 162 -10.89 -1.85 3.86
N LEU A 163 -9.63 -2.08 4.26
CA LEU A 163 -9.19 -2.93 5.37
C LEU A 163 -9.52 -4.41 5.15
N VAL A 164 -8.54 -5.10 4.57
CA VAL A 164 -8.62 -6.54 4.35
C VAL A 164 -8.45 -7.28 5.67
N GLU A 165 -9.50 -7.96 6.13
CA GLU A 165 -9.49 -8.81 7.32
C GLU A 165 -9.10 -10.26 6.96
N MET A 166 -8.63 -10.99 7.97
CA MET A 166 -8.26 -12.41 7.80
C MET A 166 -9.50 -13.25 7.39
N LEU A 167 -9.37 -13.98 6.29
CA LEU A 167 -10.44 -14.84 5.78
C LEU A 167 -10.96 -15.85 6.82
N CYS A 168 -10.08 -16.38 7.67
CA CYS A 168 -10.44 -17.39 8.66
C CYS A 168 -11.19 -16.84 9.89
N THR A 169 -11.31 -15.52 10.06
CA THR A 169 -11.97 -14.89 11.21
C THR A 169 -13.09 -13.93 10.83
N SER A 170 -13.31 -13.71 9.55
CA SER A 170 -14.36 -12.81 9.04
C SER A 170 -15.43 -13.61 8.31
N GLU A 171 -16.69 -13.50 8.71
CA GLU A 171 -17.82 -14.23 8.08
C GLU A 171 -18.08 -13.75 6.64
N ASN A 172 -18.03 -12.44 6.39
CA ASN A 172 -18.36 -11.82 5.10
C ASN A 172 -17.27 -10.84 4.62
N GLY A 173 -16.02 -11.08 5.02
CA GLY A 173 -14.95 -10.12 4.77
C GLY A 173 -14.67 -9.89 3.29
N ILE A 174 -14.77 -10.94 2.46
CA ILE A 174 -14.56 -10.83 1.00
C ILE A 174 -15.70 -10.03 0.37
N GLU A 175 -16.95 -10.40 0.64
CA GLU A 175 -18.11 -9.70 0.08
C GLU A 175 -18.11 -8.24 0.48
N THR A 176 -17.85 -7.94 1.75
CA THR A 176 -17.74 -6.57 2.27
C THR A 176 -16.66 -5.79 1.54
N ASN A 177 -15.46 -6.36 1.35
CA ASN A 177 -14.38 -5.69 0.62
C ASN A 177 -14.74 -5.44 -0.84
N ILE A 178 -15.28 -6.44 -1.54
CA ILE A 178 -15.67 -6.33 -2.95
C ILE A 178 -16.75 -5.26 -3.13
N GLU A 179 -17.78 -5.23 -2.26
CA GLU A 179 -18.84 -4.23 -2.28
C GLU A 179 -18.27 -2.81 -2.07
N VAL A 180 -17.38 -2.62 -1.09
CA VAL A 180 -16.74 -1.31 -0.82
C VAL A 180 -15.90 -0.88 -2.01
N ILE A 181 -15.03 -1.76 -2.53
CA ILE A 181 -14.16 -1.45 -3.68
C ILE A 181 -15.00 -1.03 -4.90
N SER A 182 -16.02 -1.82 -5.24
CA SER A 182 -16.88 -1.54 -6.40
C SER A 182 -17.63 -0.22 -6.23
N THR A 183 -18.21 0.03 -5.05
CA THR A 183 -18.96 1.25 -4.76
C THR A 183 -18.06 2.49 -4.78
N VAL A 184 -16.86 2.40 -4.21
CA VAL A 184 -15.90 3.52 -4.22
C VAL A 184 -15.44 3.81 -5.65
N ARG A 185 -15.14 2.79 -6.44
CA ARG A 185 -14.72 2.92 -7.84
C ARG A 185 -15.82 3.57 -8.70
N GLU A 186 -17.07 3.16 -8.53
CA GLU A 186 -18.21 3.75 -9.25
C GLU A 186 -18.41 5.22 -8.89
N ARG A 187 -18.33 5.58 -7.60
CA ARG A 187 -18.55 6.94 -7.11
C ARG A 187 -17.40 7.90 -7.43
N TYR A 188 -16.16 7.40 -7.43
CA TYR A 188 -14.93 8.18 -7.63
C TYR A 188 -13.96 7.47 -8.57
N PRO A 189 -14.15 7.54 -9.89
CA PRO A 189 -13.31 6.81 -10.86
C PRO A 189 -11.81 7.16 -10.80
N SER A 190 -11.46 8.35 -10.32
CA SER A 190 -10.06 8.82 -10.23
C SER A 190 -9.37 8.55 -8.88
N ILE A 191 -10.09 8.02 -7.89
CA ILE A 191 -9.50 7.66 -6.60
C ILE A 191 -8.72 6.35 -6.76
N HIS A 192 -7.61 6.20 -6.03
CA HIS A 192 -6.95 4.90 -5.95
C HIS A 192 -7.58 4.06 -4.83
N ILE A 193 -7.64 2.76 -5.04
CA ILE A 193 -8.11 1.81 -4.03
C ILE A 193 -6.97 0.83 -3.79
N THR A 194 -6.48 0.78 -2.56
CA THR A 194 -5.34 -0.04 -2.17
C THR A 194 -5.73 -1.13 -1.19
N ALA A 195 -4.92 -2.17 -1.09
CA ALA A 195 -5.09 -3.21 -0.07
C ALA A 195 -3.74 -3.81 0.31
N ALA A 196 -3.55 -4.12 1.59
CA ALA A 196 -2.49 -5.00 2.06
C ALA A 196 -2.91 -6.45 1.80
N VAL A 197 -2.55 -6.96 0.61
CA VAL A 197 -3.03 -8.26 0.09
C VAL A 197 -2.71 -9.41 1.02
N SER A 198 -1.57 -9.39 1.68
CA SER A 198 -1.10 -10.48 2.54
C SER A 198 -1.97 -10.70 3.79
N ASN A 199 -2.78 -9.72 4.20
CA ASN A 199 -3.63 -9.81 5.39
C ASN A 199 -4.72 -10.88 5.25
N ILE A 200 -5.28 -11.07 4.05
CA ILE A 200 -6.37 -12.02 3.81
C ILE A 200 -6.04 -13.45 4.23
N SER A 201 -4.77 -13.82 4.15
CA SER A 201 -4.31 -15.20 4.32
C SER A 201 -3.65 -15.49 5.66
N PHE A 202 -3.64 -14.55 6.61
CA PHE A 202 -3.05 -14.80 7.93
C PHE A 202 -3.67 -16.04 8.58
N ASN A 203 -2.83 -16.85 9.23
CA ASN A 203 -3.18 -18.11 9.90
C ASN A 203 -3.70 -19.22 8.97
N LEU A 204 -3.60 -19.06 7.64
CA LEU A 204 -3.98 -20.10 6.68
C LEU A 204 -2.76 -20.83 6.10
N PRO A 205 -2.88 -22.12 5.78
CA PRO A 205 -1.83 -22.84 5.05
C PRO A 205 -1.78 -22.36 3.59
N VAL A 206 -0.62 -22.51 2.95
CA VAL A 206 -0.40 -22.18 1.53
C VAL A 206 -0.90 -20.77 1.18
N ARG A 207 -0.57 -19.80 2.00
CA ARG A 207 -1.00 -18.39 1.92
C ARG A 207 -0.96 -17.80 0.51
N LYS A 208 0.06 -18.19 -0.27
CA LYS A 208 0.24 -17.74 -1.65
C LYS A 208 -1.00 -17.94 -2.51
N MET A 209 -1.66 -19.09 -2.43
CA MET A 209 -2.83 -19.39 -3.26
C MET A 209 -4.00 -18.45 -2.94
N ILE A 210 -4.23 -18.18 -1.65
CA ILE A 210 -5.26 -17.26 -1.20
C ILE A 210 -4.95 -15.83 -1.66
N ASN A 211 -3.71 -15.39 -1.51
CA ASN A 211 -3.30 -14.05 -1.93
C ASN A 211 -3.49 -13.83 -3.44
N LEU A 212 -3.09 -14.81 -4.27
CA LEU A 212 -3.28 -14.73 -5.72
C LEU A 212 -4.76 -14.66 -6.11
N GLY A 213 -5.59 -15.53 -5.53
CA GLY A 213 -7.04 -15.54 -5.79
C GLY A 213 -7.72 -14.24 -5.34
N PHE A 214 -7.38 -13.74 -4.15
CA PHE A 214 -7.91 -12.48 -3.65
C PHE A 214 -7.53 -11.30 -4.55
N THR A 215 -6.29 -11.25 -5.02
CA THR A 215 -5.81 -10.18 -5.92
C THR A 215 -6.67 -10.11 -7.18
N VAL A 216 -6.96 -11.24 -7.83
CA VAL A 216 -7.82 -11.29 -9.02
C VAL A 216 -9.22 -10.76 -8.73
N LEU A 217 -9.84 -11.21 -7.62
CA LEU A 217 -11.18 -10.77 -7.24
C LEU A 217 -11.24 -9.26 -6.93
N ALA A 218 -10.26 -8.76 -6.19
CA ALA A 218 -10.18 -7.36 -5.81
C ALA A 218 -9.94 -6.46 -7.03
N MET A 219 -9.04 -6.85 -7.94
CA MET A 219 -8.79 -6.13 -9.20
C MET A 219 -10.04 -6.10 -10.08
N ASN A 220 -10.77 -7.21 -10.17
CA ASN A 220 -12.05 -7.24 -10.91
C ASN A 220 -13.08 -6.30 -10.32
N ALA A 221 -13.05 -6.06 -9.00
CA ALA A 221 -13.92 -5.09 -8.33
C ALA A 221 -13.46 -3.64 -8.50
N GLY A 222 -12.21 -3.39 -8.94
CA GLY A 222 -11.68 -2.05 -9.16
C GLY A 222 -10.46 -1.66 -8.33
N LEU A 223 -9.82 -2.61 -7.63
CA LEU A 223 -8.52 -2.38 -6.96
C LEU A 223 -7.48 -2.02 -8.02
N ASP A 224 -6.77 -0.92 -7.84
CA ASP A 224 -5.72 -0.43 -8.76
C ASP A 224 -4.39 -0.12 -8.08
N SER A 225 -4.30 -0.34 -6.77
CA SER A 225 -3.11 -0.18 -5.95
C SER A 225 -3.02 -1.34 -4.95
N ALA A 226 -1.83 -1.81 -4.59
CA ALA A 226 -1.67 -2.87 -3.59
C ALA A 226 -0.34 -2.79 -2.84
N ILE A 227 -0.40 -3.05 -1.53
CA ILE A 227 0.77 -3.30 -0.69
C ILE A 227 1.05 -4.80 -0.76
N LEU A 228 2.17 -5.18 -1.37
CA LEU A 228 2.53 -6.58 -1.59
C LEU A 228 4.04 -6.76 -1.82
N ASP A 229 4.47 -8.00 -1.90
CA ASP A 229 5.85 -8.37 -2.26
C ASP A 229 6.02 -8.42 -3.79
N PRO A 230 6.64 -7.41 -4.43
CA PRO A 230 6.86 -7.42 -5.88
C PRO A 230 7.86 -8.48 -6.32
N THR A 231 8.72 -8.97 -5.42
CA THR A 231 9.67 -10.05 -5.74
C THR A 231 8.99 -11.42 -5.89
N ASN A 232 7.71 -11.52 -5.52
CA ASN A 232 6.89 -12.70 -5.77
C ASN A 232 6.43 -12.72 -7.24
N ARG A 233 7.21 -13.40 -8.07
CA ARG A 233 7.00 -13.50 -9.52
C ARG A 233 5.62 -14.02 -9.93
N ASP A 234 5.00 -14.92 -9.14
CA ASP A 234 3.66 -15.40 -9.44
C ASP A 234 2.60 -14.33 -9.15
N MET A 235 2.80 -13.51 -8.11
CA MET A 235 1.95 -12.37 -7.83
C MET A 235 2.01 -11.35 -8.97
N MET A 236 3.21 -10.98 -9.41
CA MET A 236 3.37 -10.07 -10.54
C MET A 236 2.75 -10.65 -11.81
N GLY A 237 2.95 -11.93 -12.09
CA GLY A 237 2.33 -12.60 -13.23
C GLY A 237 0.80 -12.59 -13.20
N VAL A 238 0.20 -12.80 -12.02
CA VAL A 238 -1.26 -12.71 -11.84
C VAL A 238 -1.77 -11.29 -12.05
N ILE A 239 -1.05 -10.28 -11.59
CA ILE A 239 -1.43 -8.87 -11.79
C ILE A 239 -1.46 -8.54 -13.29
N PHE A 240 -0.37 -8.76 -14.02
CA PHE A 240 -0.32 -8.47 -15.46
C PHE A 240 -1.37 -9.29 -16.24
N ALA A 241 -1.55 -10.58 -15.89
CA ALA A 241 -2.58 -11.39 -16.51
C ALA A 241 -3.98 -10.86 -16.25
N THR A 242 -4.26 -10.39 -15.03
CA THR A 242 -5.57 -9.84 -14.67
C THR A 242 -5.84 -8.51 -15.38
N GLU A 243 -4.85 -7.62 -15.49
CA GLU A 243 -4.98 -6.38 -16.27
C GLU A 243 -5.32 -6.66 -17.74
N ALA A 244 -4.63 -7.64 -18.36
CA ALA A 244 -4.93 -8.05 -19.73
C ALA A 244 -6.36 -8.64 -19.86
N LEU A 245 -6.80 -9.48 -18.91
CA LEU A 245 -8.14 -10.07 -18.89
C LEU A 245 -9.25 -9.04 -18.66
N LEU A 246 -8.97 -7.98 -17.93
CA LEU A 246 -9.90 -6.86 -17.70
C LEU A 246 -9.92 -5.84 -18.84
N GLY A 247 -9.12 -6.03 -19.89
CA GLY A 247 -9.03 -5.11 -21.02
C GLY A 247 -8.31 -3.79 -20.69
N LEU A 248 -7.46 -3.81 -19.65
CA LEU A 248 -6.65 -2.66 -19.25
C LEU A 248 -5.27 -2.64 -19.95
N ASP A 249 -4.94 -3.69 -20.67
CA ASP A 249 -3.69 -3.89 -21.40
C ASP A 249 -3.99 -4.13 -22.90
N ASP A 250 -3.82 -3.11 -23.71
CA ASP A 250 -4.09 -3.15 -25.15
C ASP A 250 -3.20 -4.19 -25.84
N TYR A 251 -3.84 -5.20 -26.45
CA TYR A 251 -3.16 -6.29 -27.17
C TYR A 251 -2.17 -7.08 -26.31
N CYS A 252 -2.32 -7.09 -24.99
CA CYS A 252 -1.41 -7.74 -24.01
C CYS A 252 0.05 -7.25 -24.12
N MET A 253 0.25 -6.00 -24.49
CA MET A 253 1.60 -5.46 -24.70
C MET A 253 2.38 -5.33 -23.40
N GLU A 254 1.74 -4.89 -22.31
CA GLU A 254 2.34 -4.81 -20.98
C GLU A 254 2.65 -6.20 -20.43
N TYR A 255 1.73 -7.15 -20.58
CA TYR A 255 1.95 -8.55 -20.18
C TYR A 255 3.16 -9.17 -20.90
N ILE A 256 3.25 -8.96 -22.20
CA ILE A 256 4.37 -9.48 -23.03
C ILE A 256 5.68 -8.78 -22.67
N GLY A 257 5.62 -7.44 -22.44
CA GLY A 257 6.76 -6.62 -22.02
C GLY A 257 7.33 -7.10 -20.69
N ALA A 258 6.50 -7.17 -19.66
CA ALA A 258 6.86 -7.61 -18.32
C ALA A 258 7.46 -9.04 -18.30
N TYR A 259 6.91 -9.96 -19.13
CA TYR A 259 7.51 -11.29 -19.30
C TYR A 259 8.92 -11.22 -19.93
N ARG A 260 9.12 -10.37 -20.93
CA ARG A 260 10.43 -10.19 -21.60
C ARG A 260 11.46 -9.58 -20.65
N GLU A 261 11.05 -8.65 -19.81
CA GLU A 261 11.86 -8.03 -18.76
C GLU A 261 12.13 -8.98 -17.59
N GLY A 262 11.42 -10.10 -17.52
CA GLY A 262 11.64 -11.12 -16.51
C GLY A 262 10.95 -10.85 -15.19
N LEU A 263 9.93 -9.99 -15.14
CA LEU A 263 9.18 -9.69 -13.91
C LEU A 263 8.38 -10.90 -13.40
N PHE A 264 7.98 -11.80 -14.30
CA PHE A 264 7.26 -13.04 -13.95
C PHE A 264 7.64 -14.21 -14.86
N GLY A 265 7.06 -15.39 -14.59
CA GLY A 265 7.36 -16.63 -15.31
C GLY A 265 8.64 -17.32 -14.82
N PRO A 266 9.14 -18.35 -15.51
CA PRO A 266 10.35 -19.07 -15.11
C PRO A 266 11.58 -18.16 -15.15
N VAL A 267 12.47 -18.33 -14.18
CA VAL A 267 13.77 -17.63 -14.21
C VAL A 267 14.55 -18.14 -15.43
N LYS A 268 14.91 -17.22 -16.32
CA LYS A 268 15.81 -17.56 -17.44
C LYS A 268 17.22 -17.74 -16.87
N ASN A 269 17.76 -18.94 -17.00
CA ASN A 269 19.17 -19.25 -16.64
C ASN A 269 20.12 -18.54 -17.58
#